data_01bc189ff9cb049b3aeb130cd596fe0c
#
_entry.id   01bc189ff9cb049b3aeb130cd596fe0c
#
_cell.length_a   1.000
_cell.length_b   1.000
_cell.length_c   1.000
_cell.angle_alpha   90.00
_cell.angle_beta   90.00
_cell.angle_gamma   90.00
#
_symmetry.space_group_name_H-M   'P 1'
#
loop_
_entity.id
_entity.type
_entity.pdbx_description
1 polymer ?
#
loop_
_entity_poly.entity_id
_entity_poly.type
_entity_poly.pdbx_seq_one_letter_code
_entity_poly.pdbx_strand_id
1 'polypeptide(L)'
;MISNIINNNLLRILTFMLISPGSKYTRKELKEKTKMNNVPFDNSLNVLIKIRILKKEKKFIIINFENEEFRDILDSIKREFLKFNLPYKIFNIIIEISNILLKEKYIKEVILFGSYAKLIYSEKSDIDLAIIIANKKKNIEKRLENKIKKIVVKYKKKIELHFFSNDDLKHKEDPLIKDIIRNGKMVI
;
A
#
# COMPACT_ATOMS: atom_id res chain seq x y z
N MET A 1 -8.03 4.46 -4.64
CA MET A 1 -7.68 3.76 -3.37
C MET A 1 -7.96 4.65 -2.19
N ILE A 2 -8.42 4.09 -1.06
CA ILE A 2 -8.67 4.84 0.17
C ILE A 2 -7.38 5.48 0.73
N SER A 3 -6.21 4.90 0.39
CA SER A 3 -4.88 5.47 0.67
C SER A 3 -4.69 6.89 0.12
N ASN A 4 -5.49 7.30 -0.86
CA ASN A 4 -5.44 8.64 -1.43
C ASN A 4 -6.10 9.68 -0.52
N ILE A 5 -6.94 9.24 0.40
CA ILE A 5 -7.75 10.08 1.29
C ILE A 5 -7.20 10.04 2.73
N ILE A 6 -6.70 8.90 3.16
CA ILE A 6 -6.22 8.67 4.52
C ILE A 6 -4.69 8.69 4.55
N ASN A 7 -4.12 9.34 5.57
CA ASN A 7 -2.68 9.31 5.81
C ASN A 7 -2.16 7.87 5.89
N ASN A 8 -1.07 7.59 5.16
CA ASN A 8 -0.46 6.27 5.06
C ASN A 8 -0.16 5.62 6.42
N ASN A 9 0.30 6.38 7.39
CA ASN A 9 0.63 5.86 8.72
C ASN A 9 -0.62 5.41 9.47
N LEU A 10 -1.73 6.17 9.35
CA LEU A 10 -3.03 5.78 9.91
C LEU A 10 -3.53 4.50 9.25
N LEU A 11 -3.46 4.45 7.91
CA LEU A 11 -3.91 3.31 7.13
C LEU A 11 -3.13 2.04 7.50
N ARG A 12 -1.82 2.11 7.72
CA ARG A 12 -0.99 0.97 8.14
C ARG A 12 -1.42 0.39 9.48
N ILE A 13 -1.70 1.25 10.46
CA ILE A 13 -2.18 0.81 11.77
C ILE A 13 -3.56 0.15 11.62
N LEU A 14 -4.48 0.82 10.93
CA LEU A 14 -5.85 0.32 10.77
C LEU A 14 -5.91 -0.98 9.97
N THR A 15 -5.18 -1.07 8.86
CA THR A 15 -5.13 -2.30 8.04
C THR A 15 -4.62 -3.47 8.88
N PHE A 16 -3.54 -3.27 9.66
CA PHE A 16 -3.01 -4.33 10.51
C PHE A 16 -4.04 -4.79 11.56
N MET A 17 -4.71 -3.86 12.22
CA MET A 17 -5.72 -4.19 13.22
C MET A 17 -6.96 -4.86 12.62
N LEU A 18 -7.34 -4.50 11.38
CA LEU A 18 -8.48 -5.07 10.66
C LEU A 18 -8.25 -6.49 10.12
N ILE A 19 -7.00 -6.96 10.03
CA ILE A 19 -6.69 -8.37 9.73
C ILE A 19 -7.23 -9.28 10.83
N SER A 20 -7.16 -8.83 12.08
CA SER A 20 -7.69 -9.56 13.25
C SER A 20 -8.42 -8.60 14.18
N PRO A 21 -9.65 -8.19 13.82
CA PRO A 21 -10.33 -7.03 14.43
C PRO A 21 -10.63 -7.18 15.92
N GLY A 22 -10.81 -8.39 16.41
CA GLY A 22 -11.01 -8.68 17.84
C GLY A 22 -9.73 -8.74 18.68
N SER A 23 -8.56 -8.63 18.07
CA SER A 23 -7.29 -8.74 18.78
C SER A 23 -6.97 -7.47 19.58
N LYS A 24 -6.27 -7.68 20.69
CA LYS A 24 -5.78 -6.63 21.58
C LYS A 24 -4.25 -6.56 21.47
N TYR A 25 -3.73 -5.39 21.19
CA TYR A 25 -2.29 -5.17 21.03
C TYR A 25 -1.78 -4.14 22.03
N THR A 26 -0.61 -4.38 22.59
CA THR A 26 0.15 -3.34 23.29
C THR A 26 0.72 -2.33 22.27
N ARG A 27 1.07 -1.12 22.73
CA ARG A 27 1.74 -0.13 21.88
C ARG A 27 3.01 -0.69 21.23
N LYS A 28 3.81 -1.47 22.02
CA LYS A 28 5.07 -2.08 21.55
C LYS A 28 4.80 -3.05 20.40
N GLU A 29 3.91 -4.01 20.60
CA GLU A 29 3.53 -5.01 19.57
C GLU A 29 3.01 -4.34 18.31
N LEU A 30 2.08 -3.39 18.44
CA LEU A 30 1.48 -2.72 17.30
C LEU A 30 2.54 -1.95 16.48
N LYS A 31 3.49 -1.26 17.16
CA LYS A 31 4.59 -0.56 16.51
C LYS A 31 5.52 -1.54 15.76
N GLU A 32 5.92 -2.65 16.41
CA GLU A 32 6.79 -3.66 15.81
C GLU A 32 6.13 -4.30 14.58
N LYS A 33 4.86 -4.67 14.68
CA LYS A 33 4.11 -5.30 13.58
C LYS A 33 3.90 -4.35 12.41
N THR A 34 3.64 -3.08 12.66
CA THR A 34 3.48 -2.08 11.60
C THR A 34 4.82 -1.59 11.04
N LYS A 35 5.96 -1.93 11.65
CA LYS A 35 7.32 -1.49 11.25
C LYS A 35 7.45 0.02 11.09
N MET A 36 6.84 0.78 11.99
CA MET A 36 6.89 2.22 11.99
C MET A 36 7.94 2.76 12.96
N ASN A 37 8.51 3.93 12.65
CA ASN A 37 9.35 4.67 13.59
C ASN A 37 8.50 5.27 14.73
N ASN A 38 9.12 5.61 15.87
CA ASN A 38 8.42 6.05 17.07
C ASN A 38 7.50 7.27 16.79
N VAL A 39 8.07 8.36 16.29
CA VAL A 39 7.33 9.63 16.12
C VAL A 39 6.13 9.48 15.19
N PRO A 40 6.26 8.99 13.93
CA PRO A 40 5.11 8.83 13.05
C PRO A 40 4.09 7.81 13.57
N PHE A 41 4.52 6.78 14.31
CA PHE A 41 3.63 5.81 14.93
C PHE A 41 2.79 6.48 16.03
N ASP A 42 3.45 7.16 16.99
CA ASP A 42 2.76 7.77 18.13
C ASP A 42 1.80 8.87 17.68
N ASN A 43 2.20 9.71 16.74
CA ASN A 43 1.32 10.73 16.17
C ASN A 43 0.08 10.11 15.55
N SER A 44 0.25 9.06 14.75
CA SER A 44 -0.86 8.39 14.10
C SER A 44 -1.76 7.65 15.10
N LEU A 45 -1.17 6.97 16.08
CA LEU A 45 -1.91 6.29 17.13
C LEU A 45 -2.75 7.28 17.96
N ASN A 46 -2.17 8.42 18.33
CA ASN A 46 -2.86 9.45 19.09
C ASN A 46 -4.02 10.06 18.30
N VAL A 47 -3.86 10.28 16.99
CA VAL A 47 -4.96 10.73 16.12
C VAL A 47 -6.09 9.70 16.13
N LEU A 48 -5.80 8.42 15.90
CA LEU A 48 -6.80 7.35 15.87
C LEU A 48 -7.56 7.17 17.18
N ILE A 49 -6.88 7.40 18.31
CA ILE A 49 -7.51 7.38 19.63
C ILE A 49 -8.36 8.63 19.83
N LYS A 50 -7.85 9.81 19.46
CA LYS A 50 -8.57 11.09 19.59
C LYS A 50 -9.88 11.10 18.81
N ILE A 51 -9.88 10.57 17.59
CA ILE A 51 -11.09 10.45 16.77
C ILE A 51 -11.94 9.20 17.11
N ARG A 52 -11.57 8.46 18.16
CA ARG A 52 -12.28 7.30 18.69
C ARG A 52 -12.45 6.12 17.71
N ILE A 53 -11.60 5.98 16.72
CA ILE A 53 -11.50 4.77 15.89
C ILE A 53 -10.84 3.65 16.70
N LEU A 54 -9.81 4.00 17.49
CA LEU A 54 -9.19 3.09 18.44
C LEU A 54 -9.50 3.54 19.86
N LYS A 55 -9.57 2.58 20.79
CA LYS A 55 -9.65 2.86 22.22
C LYS A 55 -8.59 2.11 23.00
N LYS A 56 -8.23 2.64 24.18
CA LYS A 56 -7.33 1.98 25.12
C LYS A 56 -8.14 1.23 26.16
N GLU A 57 -7.82 -0.04 26.35
CA GLU A 57 -8.28 -0.84 27.49
C GLU A 57 -7.06 -1.27 28.31
N LYS A 58 -6.83 -0.61 29.45
CA LYS A 58 -5.61 -0.78 30.27
C LYS A 58 -4.35 -0.53 29.40
N LYS A 59 -3.49 -1.55 29.20
CA LYS A 59 -2.28 -1.48 28.34
C LYS A 59 -2.52 -1.80 26.88
N PHE A 60 -3.72 -2.22 26.52
CA PHE A 60 -4.05 -2.67 25.18
C PHE A 60 -4.74 -1.58 24.35
N ILE A 61 -4.53 -1.67 23.06
CA ILE A 61 -5.16 -0.88 22.01
C ILE A 61 -6.06 -1.81 21.23
N ILE A 62 -7.30 -1.40 21.02
CA ILE A 62 -8.32 -2.16 20.32
C ILE A 62 -9.10 -1.28 19.35
N ILE A 63 -9.76 -1.87 18.36
CA ILE A 63 -10.70 -1.17 17.49
C ILE A 63 -11.96 -0.84 18.31
N ASN A 64 -12.44 0.39 18.16
CA ASN A 64 -13.68 0.84 18.80
C ASN A 64 -14.88 0.62 17.86
N PHE A 65 -15.46 -0.57 17.87
CA PHE A 65 -16.65 -0.91 17.07
C PHE A 65 -17.93 -0.24 17.52
N GLU A 66 -17.94 0.42 18.68
CA GLU A 66 -19.09 1.19 19.17
C GLU A 66 -19.23 2.54 18.44
N ASN A 67 -18.17 2.98 17.76
CA ASN A 67 -18.18 4.22 17.00
C ASN A 67 -18.72 3.97 15.58
N GLU A 68 -19.99 4.23 15.38
CA GLU A 68 -20.69 4.00 14.11
C GLU A 68 -20.22 4.92 12.98
N GLU A 69 -19.78 6.15 13.29
CA GLU A 69 -19.33 7.13 12.31
C GLU A 69 -18.17 6.64 11.43
N PHE A 70 -17.33 5.74 11.97
CA PHE A 70 -16.17 5.22 11.27
C PHE A 70 -16.33 3.78 10.76
N ARG A 71 -17.48 3.16 10.96
CA ARG A 71 -17.74 1.78 10.52
C ARG A 71 -17.53 1.62 9.02
N ASP A 72 -18.10 2.51 8.22
CA ASP A 72 -17.99 2.47 6.75
C ASP A 72 -16.55 2.65 6.27
N ILE A 73 -15.77 3.50 6.94
CA ILE A 73 -14.35 3.70 6.65
C ILE A 73 -13.56 2.43 6.96
N LEU A 74 -13.78 1.80 8.12
CA LEU A 74 -13.13 0.56 8.51
C LEU A 74 -13.45 -0.58 7.52
N ASP A 75 -14.71 -0.71 7.13
CA ASP A 75 -15.15 -1.69 6.15
C ASP A 75 -14.57 -1.42 4.76
N SER A 76 -14.43 -0.16 4.37
CA SER A 76 -13.81 0.22 3.11
C SER A 76 -12.32 -0.13 3.08
N ILE A 77 -11.58 0.14 4.17
CA ILE A 77 -10.16 -0.25 4.31
C ILE A 77 -10.02 -1.76 4.24
N LYS A 78 -10.89 -2.50 4.93
CA LYS A 78 -10.89 -3.96 4.92
C LYS A 78 -11.15 -4.52 3.53
N ARG A 79 -12.16 -4.00 2.83
CA ARG A 79 -12.49 -4.40 1.45
C ARG A 79 -11.33 -4.13 0.50
N GLU A 80 -10.68 -2.98 0.61
CA GLU A 80 -9.53 -2.63 -0.22
C GLU A 80 -8.35 -3.56 0.02
N PHE A 81 -8.04 -3.89 1.27
CA PHE A 81 -7.01 -4.86 1.61
C PHE A 81 -7.33 -6.25 1.04
N LEU A 82 -8.56 -6.73 1.22
CA LEU A 82 -9.01 -8.03 0.72
C LEU A 82 -9.03 -8.10 -0.81
N LYS A 83 -9.33 -7.01 -1.51
CA LYS A 83 -9.28 -6.93 -2.98
C LYS A 83 -7.91 -7.31 -3.54
N PHE A 84 -6.83 -6.91 -2.88
CA PHE A 84 -5.48 -7.28 -3.30
C PHE A 84 -5.12 -8.72 -2.93
N ASN A 85 -5.68 -9.24 -1.85
CA ASN A 85 -5.40 -10.58 -1.31
C ASN A 85 -3.89 -10.85 -1.15
N LEU A 86 -3.16 -9.87 -0.63
CA LEU A 86 -1.71 -9.88 -0.51
C LEU A 86 -1.28 -10.03 0.96
N PRO A 87 -0.08 -10.58 1.23
CA PRO A 87 0.49 -10.51 2.56
C PRO A 87 0.58 -9.06 3.04
N TYR A 88 0.27 -8.83 4.32
CA TYR A 88 0.28 -7.49 4.91
C TYR A 88 1.56 -6.70 4.62
N LYS A 89 2.74 -7.36 4.68
CA LYS A 89 4.02 -6.75 4.35
C LYS A 89 4.05 -6.18 2.92
N ILE A 90 3.56 -6.95 1.95
CA ILE A 90 3.53 -6.56 0.53
C ILE A 90 2.53 -5.43 0.31
N PHE A 91 1.35 -5.54 0.91
CA PHE A 91 0.34 -4.48 0.85
C PHE A 91 0.89 -3.13 1.38
N ASN A 92 1.61 -3.15 2.52
CA ASN A 92 2.25 -1.95 3.06
C ASN A 92 3.33 -1.37 2.15
N ILE A 93 4.13 -2.21 1.48
CA ILE A 93 5.12 -1.77 0.50
C ILE A 93 4.41 -1.02 -0.63
N ILE A 94 3.33 -1.60 -1.18
CA ILE A 94 2.54 -0.99 -2.24
C ILE A 94 1.98 0.37 -1.80
N ILE A 95 1.42 0.47 -0.59
CA ILE A 95 0.91 1.73 -0.04
C ILE A 95 2.03 2.78 0.08
N GLU A 96 3.21 2.41 0.58
CA GLU A 96 4.34 3.36 0.69
C GLU A 96 4.81 3.86 -0.67
N ILE A 97 4.85 2.97 -1.67
CA ILE A 97 5.18 3.33 -3.05
C ILE A 97 4.11 4.27 -3.64
N SER A 98 2.83 3.91 -3.49
CA SER A 98 1.71 4.72 -3.97
C SER A 98 1.78 6.16 -3.47
N ASN A 99 2.10 6.37 -2.20
CA ASN A 99 2.23 7.72 -1.63
C ASN A 99 3.40 8.54 -2.20
N ILE A 100 4.46 7.88 -2.67
CA ILE A 100 5.55 8.55 -3.38
C ILE A 100 5.09 8.93 -4.79
N LEU A 101 4.43 7.99 -5.48
CA LEU A 101 4.03 8.14 -6.87
C LEU A 101 2.87 9.13 -7.05
N LEU A 102 1.90 9.17 -6.13
CA LEU A 102 0.77 10.12 -6.14
C LEU A 102 1.20 11.60 -6.12
N LYS A 103 2.39 11.89 -5.62
CA LYS A 103 2.94 13.25 -5.63
C LYS A 103 3.44 13.72 -7.00
N GLU A 104 3.49 12.82 -7.96
CA GLU A 104 4.05 13.05 -9.28
C GLU A 104 2.94 13.25 -10.31
N LYS A 105 2.66 14.50 -10.67
CA LYS A 105 1.53 14.90 -11.54
C LYS A 105 1.52 14.25 -12.93
N TYR A 106 2.66 13.73 -13.39
CA TYR A 106 2.77 13.08 -14.70
C TYR A 106 2.44 11.58 -14.67
N ILE A 107 2.27 10.98 -13.50
CA ILE A 107 1.81 9.60 -13.36
C ILE A 107 0.29 9.59 -13.50
N LYS A 108 -0.22 8.75 -14.38
CA LYS A 108 -1.65 8.57 -14.61
C LYS A 108 -2.20 7.39 -13.82
N GLU A 109 -1.51 6.26 -13.92
CA GLU A 109 -1.92 5.01 -13.31
C GLU A 109 -0.71 4.23 -12.80
N VAL A 110 -0.93 3.43 -11.78
CA VAL A 110 0.02 2.45 -11.26
C VAL A 110 -0.70 1.12 -11.12
N ILE A 111 -0.18 0.08 -11.73
CA ILE A 111 -0.79 -1.24 -11.79
C ILE A 111 0.18 -2.27 -11.22
N LEU A 112 -0.24 -3.01 -10.20
CA LEU A 112 0.47 -4.20 -9.73
C LEU A 112 0.21 -5.33 -10.73
N PHE A 113 1.27 -5.97 -11.24
CA PHE A 113 1.13 -7.11 -12.14
C PHE A 113 2.09 -8.24 -11.75
N GLY A 114 2.32 -9.22 -12.62
CA GLY A 114 3.24 -10.33 -12.34
C GLY A 114 2.74 -11.30 -11.28
N SER A 115 3.66 -11.91 -10.54
CA SER A 115 3.37 -13.03 -9.64
C SER A 115 2.47 -12.64 -8.47
N TYR A 116 2.63 -11.43 -7.92
CA TYR A 116 1.79 -10.95 -6.83
C TYR A 116 0.36 -10.64 -7.26
N ALA A 117 0.16 -10.09 -8.45
CA ALA A 117 -1.18 -9.85 -8.97
C ALA A 117 -1.94 -11.16 -9.24
N LYS A 118 -1.22 -12.17 -9.72
CA LYS A 118 -1.75 -13.52 -10.03
C LYS A 118 -1.85 -14.44 -8.80
N LEU A 119 -1.35 -14.02 -7.64
CA LEU A 119 -1.32 -14.80 -6.38
C LEU A 119 -0.51 -16.12 -6.48
N ILE A 120 0.48 -16.18 -7.36
CA ILE A 120 1.41 -17.30 -7.55
C ILE A 120 2.84 -16.99 -7.09
N TYR A 121 2.97 -15.98 -6.23
CA TYR A 121 4.25 -15.49 -5.71
C TYR A 121 4.91 -16.46 -4.72
N SER A 122 6.21 -16.34 -4.61
CA SER A 122 7.04 -16.92 -3.54
C SER A 122 7.68 -15.80 -2.70
N GLU A 123 8.38 -16.16 -1.63
CA GLU A 123 9.15 -15.17 -0.84
C GLU A 123 10.21 -14.45 -1.67
N LYS A 124 10.76 -15.11 -2.68
CA LYS A 124 11.80 -14.55 -3.58
C LYS A 124 11.21 -13.71 -4.71
N SER A 125 9.90 -13.76 -4.97
CA SER A 125 9.26 -13.01 -6.05
C SER A 125 9.45 -11.51 -5.89
N ASP A 126 9.75 -10.80 -6.98
CA ASP A 126 9.81 -9.35 -7.04
C ASP A 126 8.40 -8.75 -7.02
N ILE A 127 8.30 -7.47 -6.68
CA ILE A 127 7.06 -6.71 -6.81
C ILE A 127 7.12 -5.93 -8.13
N ASP A 128 6.27 -6.31 -9.08
CA ASP A 128 6.25 -5.73 -10.42
C ASP A 128 5.16 -4.65 -10.49
N LEU A 129 5.56 -3.42 -10.83
CA LEU A 129 4.65 -2.28 -10.96
C LEU A 129 4.77 -1.67 -12.35
N ALA A 130 3.67 -1.60 -13.07
CA ALA A 130 3.55 -0.83 -14.29
C ALA A 130 3.16 0.62 -13.94
N ILE A 131 3.97 1.56 -14.39
CA ILE A 131 3.79 3.00 -14.17
C ILE A 131 3.40 3.64 -15.49
N ILE A 132 2.16 4.05 -15.60
CA ILE A 132 1.65 4.71 -16.80
C ILE A 132 1.90 6.21 -16.67
N ILE A 133 2.70 6.77 -17.56
CA ILE A 133 3.10 8.18 -17.57
C ILE A 133 2.64 8.90 -18.83
N ALA A 134 2.34 10.19 -18.69
CA ALA A 134 1.88 10.99 -19.83
C ALA A 134 2.95 11.13 -20.92
N ASN A 135 4.20 11.37 -20.52
CA ASN A 135 5.34 11.51 -21.42
C ASN A 135 6.53 10.74 -20.86
N LYS A 136 7.01 9.74 -21.61
CA LYS A 136 8.13 8.90 -21.23
C LYS A 136 9.45 9.68 -21.39
N LYS A 137 10.16 9.92 -20.27
CA LYS A 137 11.47 10.58 -20.25
C LYS A 137 12.39 9.82 -19.31
N LYS A 138 13.57 9.40 -19.78
CA LYS A 138 14.57 8.65 -18.97
C LYS A 138 14.90 9.29 -17.61
N ASN A 139 14.92 10.62 -17.54
CA ASN A 139 15.17 11.33 -16.28
C ASN A 139 14.08 11.11 -15.23
N ILE A 140 12.82 10.91 -15.66
CA ILE A 140 11.69 10.64 -14.78
C ILE A 140 11.84 9.24 -14.17
N GLU A 141 12.13 8.24 -15.00
CA GLU A 141 12.30 6.84 -14.59
C GLU A 141 13.39 6.74 -13.51
N LYS A 142 14.60 7.23 -13.80
CA LYS A 142 15.72 7.22 -12.85
C LYS A 142 15.41 7.96 -11.53
N ARG A 143 14.67 9.07 -11.61
CA ARG A 143 14.25 9.82 -10.42
C ARG A 143 13.30 9.01 -9.55
N LEU A 144 12.33 8.33 -10.14
CA LEU A 144 11.36 7.49 -9.43
C LEU A 144 12.03 6.27 -8.80
N GLU A 145 12.88 5.57 -9.56
CA GLU A 145 13.67 4.46 -9.04
C GLU A 145 14.49 4.87 -7.80
N ASN A 146 15.15 6.03 -7.85
CA ASN A 146 15.92 6.55 -6.71
C ASN A 146 15.03 6.86 -5.49
N LYS A 147 13.82 7.38 -5.69
CA LYS A 147 12.87 7.62 -4.59
C LYS A 147 12.43 6.32 -3.91
N ILE A 148 12.29 5.24 -4.70
CA ILE A 148 11.82 3.93 -4.20
C ILE A 148 12.95 3.11 -3.58
N LYS A 149 14.23 3.38 -3.88
CA LYS A 149 15.38 2.67 -3.29
C LYS A 149 15.33 2.56 -1.76
N LYS A 150 14.88 3.61 -1.06
CA LYS A 150 14.74 3.59 0.40
C LYS A 150 13.74 2.54 0.87
N ILE A 151 12.68 2.30 0.11
CA ILE A 151 11.66 1.28 0.40
C ILE A 151 12.26 -0.11 0.16
N VAL A 152 12.96 -0.31 -0.95
CA VAL A 152 13.66 -1.57 -1.28
C VAL A 152 14.59 -1.98 -0.13
N VAL A 153 15.43 -1.06 0.35
CA VAL A 153 16.36 -1.31 1.45
C VAL A 153 15.62 -1.60 2.76
N LYS A 154 14.60 -0.79 3.09
CA LYS A 154 13.81 -0.92 4.33
C LYS A 154 13.14 -2.29 4.47
N TYR A 155 12.56 -2.79 3.38
CA TYR A 155 11.79 -4.03 3.40
C TYR A 155 12.59 -5.24 2.95
N LYS A 156 13.82 -5.05 2.45
CA LYS A 156 14.66 -6.08 1.83
C LYS A 156 13.85 -6.85 0.78
N LYS A 157 13.19 -6.10 -0.12
CA LYS A 157 12.32 -6.66 -1.15
C LYS A 157 12.60 -5.94 -2.46
N LYS A 158 12.89 -6.71 -3.51
CA LYS A 158 13.09 -6.16 -4.85
C LYS A 158 11.76 -5.65 -5.41
N ILE A 159 11.81 -4.49 -6.05
CA ILE A 159 10.67 -3.83 -6.68
C ILE A 159 11.13 -3.45 -8.07
N GLU A 160 10.40 -3.90 -9.08
CA GLU A 160 10.65 -3.57 -10.48
C GLU A 160 9.60 -2.58 -10.97
N LEU A 161 10.09 -1.46 -11.53
CA LEU A 161 9.23 -0.44 -12.12
C LEU A 161 9.33 -0.54 -13.64
N HIS A 162 8.20 -0.77 -14.28
CA HIS A 162 8.07 -0.81 -15.73
C HIS A 162 7.31 0.41 -16.20
N PHE A 163 7.93 1.24 -17.03
CA PHE A 163 7.35 2.52 -17.45
C PHE A 163 6.72 2.42 -18.83
N PHE A 164 5.47 2.82 -18.92
CA PHE A 164 4.69 2.80 -20.15
C PHE A 164 4.07 4.18 -20.43
N SER A 165 3.96 4.52 -21.70
CA SER A 165 3.06 5.56 -22.18
C SER A 165 1.70 4.95 -22.54
N ASN A 166 0.69 5.79 -22.77
CA ASN A 166 -0.60 5.29 -23.27
C ASN A 166 -0.46 4.59 -24.64
N ASP A 167 0.51 4.99 -25.46
CA ASP A 167 0.72 4.38 -26.76
C ASP A 167 1.37 3.00 -26.63
N ASP A 168 2.27 2.81 -25.67
CA ASP A 168 2.86 1.49 -25.40
C ASP A 168 1.76 0.46 -25.07
N LEU A 169 0.71 0.85 -24.34
CA LEU A 169 -0.40 -0.04 -23.98
C LEU A 169 -1.30 -0.46 -25.15
N LYS A 170 -1.15 0.17 -26.31
CA LYS A 170 -1.86 -0.23 -27.54
C LYS A 170 -1.26 -1.49 -28.17
N HIS A 171 -0.01 -1.81 -27.88
CA HIS A 171 0.70 -2.98 -28.39
C HIS A 171 0.30 -4.27 -27.66
N LYS A 172 -0.96 -4.68 -27.87
CA LYS A 172 -1.58 -5.83 -27.21
C LYS A 172 -0.92 -7.18 -27.52
N GLU A 173 -0.04 -7.24 -28.50
CA GLU A 173 0.74 -8.45 -28.83
C GLU A 173 1.87 -8.70 -27.83
N ASP A 174 2.40 -7.65 -27.19
CA ASP A 174 3.45 -7.76 -26.19
C ASP A 174 2.97 -8.61 -24.99
N PRO A 175 3.68 -9.72 -24.65
CA PRO A 175 3.28 -10.58 -23.54
C PRO A 175 3.19 -9.86 -22.19
N LEU A 176 4.04 -8.85 -21.96
CA LEU A 176 4.05 -8.06 -20.73
C LEU A 176 2.79 -7.18 -20.65
N ILE A 177 2.47 -6.51 -21.75
CA ILE A 177 1.24 -5.68 -21.84
C ILE A 177 0.00 -6.53 -21.70
N LYS A 178 -0.02 -7.72 -22.33
CA LYS A 178 -1.09 -8.71 -22.11
C LYS A 178 -1.27 -9.06 -20.64
N ASP A 179 -0.19 -9.32 -19.93
CA ASP A 179 -0.25 -9.68 -18.50
C ASP A 179 -0.78 -8.52 -17.67
N ILE A 180 -0.32 -7.29 -17.93
CA ILE A 180 -0.79 -6.08 -17.26
C ILE A 180 -2.30 -5.86 -17.47
N ILE A 181 -2.77 -5.95 -18.70
CA ILE A 181 -4.19 -5.73 -19.03
C ILE A 181 -5.08 -6.83 -18.44
N ARG A 182 -4.64 -8.09 -18.48
CA ARG A 182 -5.46 -9.24 -18.08
C ARG A 182 -5.48 -9.48 -16.57
N ASN A 183 -4.33 -9.35 -15.92
CA ASN A 183 -4.12 -9.77 -14.54
C ASN A 183 -3.76 -8.61 -13.61
N GLY A 184 -3.52 -7.42 -14.15
CA GLY A 184 -3.12 -6.25 -13.37
C GLY A 184 -4.17 -5.81 -12.37
N LYS A 185 -3.71 -5.35 -11.20
CA LYS A 185 -4.55 -4.77 -10.16
C LYS A 185 -4.22 -3.30 -10.01
N MET A 186 -5.21 -2.44 -10.28
CA MET A 186 -5.05 -1.00 -10.17
C MET A 186 -4.66 -0.61 -8.74
N VAL A 187 -3.57 0.14 -8.62
CA VAL A 187 -3.04 0.68 -7.36
C VAL A 187 -3.40 2.16 -7.20
N ILE A 188 -3.23 2.93 -8.28
CA ILE A 188 -3.59 4.36 -8.39
C ILE A 188 -4.34 4.57 -9.68
#